data_af7a4f315907c9336da2fbb043a8775c
#
_entry.id   af7a4f315907c9336da2fbb043a8775c
#
_cell.length_a   1.000
_cell.length_b   1.000
_cell.length_c   1.000
_cell.angle_alpha   90.00
_cell.angle_beta   90.00
_cell.angle_gamma   90.00
#
_symmetry.space_group_name_H-M   'P 1'
#
loop_
_entity.id
_entity.type
_entity.pdbx_description
1 polymer ?
#
loop_
_entity_poly.entity_id
_entity_poly.type
_entity_poly.pdbx_seq_one_letter_code
_entity_poly.pdbx_strand_id
1 'polypeptide(L)'
;MHSAWNAFAWRGCMKHNEKNFQLYRKEELFMDLKGTKINFLGDSITEGAGTSCVEARFTTLMKEIAGVAEIRNYGIGGTRIARQQTVTNEQFDKNDYCTRFSAMDDDADVIVVFGGTNDYGHGDAPFGTFSDRTPETFCGAVHYLFRGLIEKYPTKPIVVITPLHRENDTVPNALHGKTLKDYVDVIREGAEMYSLPVLDLFASFGVCPDIPAQKAAYCPDGLHPNDAGNRKIAEKLKTFLEAL
;
A
#
# COMPACT_ATOMS: atom_id res chain seq x y z
N MET A 1 20.07 -64.83 9.27
CA MET A 1 18.72 -64.65 8.68
C MET A 1 18.47 -63.14 8.57
N HIS A 2 18.74 -62.57 7.42
CA HIS A 2 18.57 -61.12 7.18
C HIS A 2 17.41 -60.96 6.21
N SER A 3 16.38 -60.28 6.65
CA SER A 3 15.23 -59.92 5.86
C SER A 3 15.54 -58.74 4.91
N ALA A 4 15.52 -59.03 3.62
CA ALA A 4 15.52 -58.04 2.57
C ALA A 4 14.17 -57.35 2.52
N TRP A 5 14.07 -56.10 2.88
CA TRP A 5 12.88 -55.24 2.69
C TRP A 5 12.95 -54.49 1.36
N ASN A 6 11.88 -54.63 0.65
CA ASN A 6 11.58 -54.19 -0.71
C ASN A 6 11.95 -52.76 -1.08
N ALA A 7 12.93 -52.63 -1.95
CA ALA A 7 13.31 -51.34 -2.61
C ALA A 7 12.52 -51.11 -3.94
N PHE A 8 11.47 -51.88 -4.24
CA PHE A 8 10.81 -51.88 -5.57
C PHE A 8 9.48 -51.12 -5.64
N ALA A 9 8.91 -50.69 -4.50
CA ALA A 9 7.58 -50.02 -4.49
C ALA A 9 7.65 -48.47 -4.62
N TRP A 10 8.83 -47.86 -4.51
CA TRP A 10 8.94 -46.38 -4.50
C TRP A 10 9.29 -45.76 -5.86
N ARG A 11 9.65 -46.55 -6.86
CA ARG A 11 10.05 -46.01 -8.19
C ARG A 11 8.87 -45.77 -9.16
N GLY A 12 7.69 -46.32 -8.89
CA GLY A 12 6.51 -46.15 -9.73
C GLY A 12 5.69 -44.91 -9.42
N CYS A 13 5.72 -44.43 -8.19
CA CYS A 13 4.89 -43.29 -7.75
C CYS A 13 5.53 -41.91 -8.07
N MET A 14 6.86 -41.85 -8.23
CA MET A 14 7.54 -40.56 -8.47
C MET A 14 7.45 -40.07 -9.94
N LYS A 15 7.31 -40.98 -10.93
CA LYS A 15 7.26 -40.55 -12.35
C LYS A 15 5.91 -39.99 -12.80
N HIS A 16 4.83 -40.27 -12.08
CA HIS A 16 3.49 -39.70 -12.39
C HIS A 16 3.27 -38.34 -11.72
N ASN A 17 4.03 -38.02 -10.67
CA ASN A 17 3.87 -36.77 -9.91
C ASN A 17 4.69 -35.61 -10.48
N GLU A 18 5.78 -35.84 -11.21
CA GLU A 18 6.63 -34.74 -11.71
C GLU A 18 5.96 -33.96 -12.85
N LYS A 19 5.19 -34.61 -13.72
CA LYS A 19 4.44 -33.88 -14.79
C LYS A 19 3.25 -33.11 -14.23
N ASN A 20 2.57 -33.62 -13.22
CA ASN A 20 1.50 -32.90 -12.54
C ASN A 20 2.05 -31.79 -11.65
N PHE A 21 3.19 -31.99 -10.98
CA PHE A 21 3.83 -30.97 -10.14
C PHE A 21 4.39 -29.78 -10.97
N GLN A 22 4.82 -30.01 -12.22
CA GLN A 22 5.21 -28.93 -13.12
C GLN A 22 4.03 -28.20 -13.78
N LEU A 23 2.88 -28.86 -13.97
CA LEU A 23 1.64 -28.22 -14.40
C LEU A 23 1.03 -27.34 -13.29
N TYR A 24 1.00 -27.81 -12.06
CA TYR A 24 0.57 -27.01 -10.91
C TYR A 24 1.49 -25.83 -10.60
N ARG A 25 2.80 -25.91 -10.90
CA ARG A 25 3.76 -24.79 -10.71
C ARG A 25 3.59 -23.64 -11.70
N LYS A 26 2.83 -23.78 -12.75
CA LYS A 26 2.70 -22.74 -13.79
C LYS A 26 1.41 -21.92 -13.69
N GLU A 27 0.41 -22.37 -12.94
CA GLU A 27 -0.90 -21.70 -12.87
C GLU A 27 -1.22 -21.06 -11.49
N GLU A 28 -0.47 -21.37 -10.42
CA GLU A 28 -0.77 -20.89 -9.05
C GLU A 28 0.16 -19.79 -8.53
N LEU A 29 1.04 -19.21 -9.35
CA LEU A 29 2.08 -18.28 -8.87
C LEU A 29 1.76 -16.80 -9.10
N PHE A 30 0.63 -16.45 -9.66
CA PHE A 30 0.30 -15.06 -9.95
C PHE A 30 -1.18 -14.79 -9.67
N MET A 31 -1.45 -13.68 -8.94
CA MET A 31 -2.82 -13.21 -8.80
C MET A 31 -3.32 -12.67 -10.14
N ASP A 32 -4.40 -13.25 -10.69
CA ASP A 32 -5.08 -12.67 -11.85
C ASP A 32 -5.90 -11.46 -11.41
N LEU A 33 -5.48 -10.28 -11.83
CA LEU A 33 -6.16 -9.01 -11.52
C LEU A 33 -7.35 -8.74 -12.45
N LYS A 34 -7.49 -9.51 -13.54
CA LYS A 34 -8.57 -9.31 -14.49
C LYS A 34 -9.94 -9.56 -13.85
N GLY A 35 -10.81 -8.58 -13.97
CA GLY A 35 -12.17 -8.69 -13.44
C GLY A 35 -12.31 -8.41 -11.93
N THR A 36 -11.20 -8.13 -11.23
CA THR A 36 -11.22 -7.83 -9.79
C THR A 36 -11.79 -6.43 -9.48
N LYS A 37 -12.21 -6.27 -8.22
CA LYS A 37 -12.63 -4.99 -7.63
C LYS A 37 -11.58 -4.58 -6.59
N ILE A 38 -11.03 -3.37 -6.73
CA ILE A 38 -9.99 -2.87 -5.82
C ILE A 38 -10.46 -1.63 -5.08
N ASN A 39 -10.40 -1.66 -3.74
CA ASN A 39 -10.59 -0.50 -2.88
C ASN A 39 -9.24 0.17 -2.61
N PHE A 40 -9.11 1.46 -2.92
CA PHE A 40 -7.93 2.27 -2.65
C PHE A 40 -8.21 3.28 -1.54
N LEU A 41 -7.67 3.08 -0.36
CA LEU A 41 -7.69 4.04 0.73
C LEU A 41 -6.44 4.90 0.68
N GLY A 42 -6.61 6.23 0.62
CA GLY A 42 -5.45 7.10 0.48
C GLY A 42 -5.74 8.59 0.66
N ASP A 43 -4.73 9.39 0.40
CA ASP A 43 -4.75 10.86 0.44
C ASP A 43 -4.84 11.49 -0.96
N SER A 44 -4.26 12.69 -1.14
CA SER A 44 -4.22 13.42 -2.41
C SER A 44 -3.56 12.63 -3.54
N ILE A 45 -2.55 11.80 -3.25
CA ILE A 45 -1.88 11.00 -4.27
C ILE A 45 -2.83 9.93 -4.81
N THR A 46 -3.58 9.30 -3.94
CA THR A 46 -4.62 8.31 -4.32
C THR A 46 -5.81 8.99 -5.00
N GLU A 47 -6.25 10.16 -4.52
CA GLU A 47 -7.27 10.98 -5.17
C GLU A 47 -6.86 11.38 -6.59
N GLY A 48 -5.56 11.56 -6.85
CA GLY A 48 -4.97 11.85 -8.15
C GLY A 48 -4.51 13.30 -8.31
N ALA A 49 -4.16 13.99 -7.21
CA ALA A 49 -3.50 15.28 -7.29
C ALA A 49 -2.18 15.18 -8.09
N GLY A 50 -1.94 16.17 -8.94
CA GLY A 50 -0.79 16.19 -9.86
C GLY A 50 -1.07 15.56 -11.22
N THR A 51 -2.17 14.82 -11.41
CA THR A 51 -2.55 14.25 -12.72
C THR A 51 -3.32 15.26 -13.58
N SER A 52 -3.18 15.14 -14.89
CA SER A 52 -3.88 15.99 -15.86
C SER A 52 -5.36 15.64 -16.00
N CYS A 53 -5.75 14.39 -15.73
CA CYS A 53 -7.12 13.89 -15.83
C CYS A 53 -7.32 12.63 -14.96
N VAL A 54 -8.58 12.20 -14.83
CA VAL A 54 -8.94 11.00 -14.04
C VAL A 54 -8.32 9.73 -14.60
N GLU A 55 -8.19 9.63 -15.92
CA GLU A 55 -7.62 8.49 -16.63
C GLU A 55 -6.13 8.31 -16.34
N ALA A 56 -5.42 9.40 -16.02
CA ALA A 56 -4.00 9.38 -15.69
C ALA A 56 -3.69 9.00 -14.23
N ARG A 57 -4.68 8.90 -13.35
CA ARG A 57 -4.50 8.46 -11.96
C ARG A 57 -4.00 7.02 -11.91
N PHE A 58 -3.04 6.72 -11.04
CA PHE A 58 -2.51 5.36 -10.91
C PHE A 58 -3.61 4.34 -10.61
N THR A 59 -4.62 4.72 -9.84
CA THR A 59 -5.78 3.86 -9.56
C THR A 59 -6.57 3.53 -10.82
N THR A 60 -6.86 4.52 -11.66
CA THR A 60 -7.62 4.32 -12.90
C THR A 60 -6.82 3.55 -13.95
N LEU A 61 -5.50 3.78 -14.02
CA LEU A 61 -4.60 3.06 -14.92
C LEU A 61 -4.61 1.54 -14.68
N MET A 62 -4.94 1.07 -13.47
CA MET A 62 -5.07 -0.37 -13.19
C MET A 62 -6.16 -1.05 -14.05
N LYS A 63 -7.19 -0.33 -14.49
CA LYS A 63 -8.17 -0.87 -15.45
C LYS A 63 -7.52 -1.15 -16.80
N GLU A 64 -6.70 -0.21 -17.28
CA GLU A 64 -6.02 -0.32 -18.57
C GLU A 64 -4.95 -1.40 -18.57
N ILE A 65 -4.06 -1.39 -17.56
CA ILE A 65 -2.84 -2.19 -17.58
C ILE A 65 -2.99 -3.58 -16.96
N ALA A 66 -4.02 -3.79 -16.11
CA ALA A 66 -4.24 -5.03 -15.38
C ALA A 66 -5.63 -5.64 -15.58
N GLY A 67 -6.52 -4.98 -16.34
CA GLY A 67 -7.86 -5.48 -16.60
C GLY A 67 -8.79 -5.48 -15.38
N VAL A 68 -8.48 -4.68 -14.34
CA VAL A 68 -9.31 -4.51 -13.15
C VAL A 68 -10.70 -4.02 -13.56
N ALA A 69 -11.77 -4.68 -13.12
CA ALA A 69 -13.14 -4.33 -13.51
C ALA A 69 -13.63 -3.06 -12.81
N GLU A 70 -13.37 -2.96 -11.51
CA GLU A 70 -13.87 -1.85 -10.70
C GLU A 70 -12.77 -1.24 -9.82
N ILE A 71 -12.62 0.07 -9.91
CA ILE A 71 -11.74 0.87 -9.05
C ILE A 71 -12.62 1.72 -8.15
N ARG A 72 -12.47 1.55 -6.84
CA ARG A 72 -13.11 2.39 -5.84
C ARG A 72 -12.04 3.22 -5.16
N ASN A 73 -12.00 4.48 -5.54
CA ASN A 73 -11.00 5.42 -5.06
C ASN A 73 -11.54 6.19 -3.85
N TYR A 74 -11.08 5.83 -2.66
CA TYR A 74 -11.37 6.52 -1.40
C TYR A 74 -10.25 7.50 -1.02
N GLY A 75 -9.50 8.03 -2.00
CA GLY A 75 -8.53 9.10 -1.79
C GLY A 75 -9.22 10.42 -1.43
N ILE A 76 -8.76 11.08 -0.38
CA ILE A 76 -9.18 12.43 0.01
C ILE A 76 -7.94 13.25 0.31
N GLY A 77 -7.74 14.33 -0.45
CA GLY A 77 -6.57 15.20 -0.34
C GLY A 77 -6.38 15.77 1.07
N GLY A 78 -5.13 15.84 1.53
CA GLY A 78 -4.78 16.40 2.83
C GLY A 78 -5.07 15.51 4.04
N THR A 79 -5.72 14.35 3.86
CA THR A 79 -6.06 13.47 5.00
C THR A 79 -4.86 12.69 5.53
N ARG A 80 -4.90 12.34 6.81
CA ARG A 80 -3.86 11.64 7.58
C ARG A 80 -4.34 10.24 7.98
N ILE A 81 -3.40 9.38 8.34
CA ILE A 81 -3.71 8.10 8.96
C ILE A 81 -4.25 8.33 10.37
N ALA A 82 -3.54 9.16 11.14
CA ALA A 82 -3.87 9.47 12.52
C ALA A 82 -4.97 10.52 12.63
N ARG A 83 -5.76 10.39 13.70
CA ARG A 83 -6.77 11.38 14.10
C ARG A 83 -6.09 12.68 14.54
N GLN A 84 -6.54 13.80 14.00
CA GLN A 84 -5.97 15.09 14.31
C GLN A 84 -6.52 15.63 15.64
N GLN A 85 -5.69 16.32 16.41
CA GLN A 85 -6.07 16.97 17.68
C GLN A 85 -6.84 18.27 17.43
N THR A 86 -6.46 19.01 16.38
CA THR A 86 -7.07 20.28 16.02
C THR A 86 -7.82 20.16 14.71
N VAL A 87 -9.07 20.57 14.69
CA VAL A 87 -9.86 20.64 13.48
C VAL A 87 -9.78 22.06 12.93
N THR A 88 -8.98 22.25 11.89
CA THR A 88 -8.87 23.53 11.15
C THR A 88 -9.65 23.49 9.85
N ASN A 89 -9.79 22.31 9.26
CA ASN A 89 -10.58 22.04 8.07
C ASN A 89 -11.27 20.69 8.23
N GLU A 90 -12.60 20.70 8.34
CA GLU A 90 -13.37 19.47 8.58
C GLU A 90 -13.19 18.42 7.49
N GLN A 91 -13.02 18.83 6.23
CA GLN A 91 -12.84 17.92 5.12
C GLN A 91 -11.55 17.09 5.28
N PHE A 92 -10.49 17.66 5.82
CA PHE A 92 -9.20 16.97 5.98
C PHE A 92 -9.04 16.36 7.37
N ASP A 93 -9.47 17.09 8.41
CA ASP A 93 -9.12 16.78 9.79
C ASP A 93 -10.09 15.77 10.45
N LYS A 94 -11.33 15.68 9.92
CA LYS A 94 -12.33 14.71 10.38
C LYS A 94 -12.41 13.44 9.51
N ASN A 95 -11.67 13.39 8.41
CA ASN A 95 -11.67 12.27 7.47
C ASN A 95 -10.34 11.50 7.49
N ASP A 96 -9.75 11.29 8.70
CA ASP A 96 -8.60 10.42 8.86
C ASP A 96 -8.93 8.98 8.40
N TYR A 97 -7.89 8.19 8.06
CA TYR A 97 -8.08 6.84 7.55
C TYR A 97 -8.77 5.94 8.58
N CYS A 98 -8.46 6.13 9.88
CA CYS A 98 -9.06 5.36 10.97
C CYS A 98 -10.57 5.60 11.11
N THR A 99 -11.05 6.78 10.72
CA THR A 99 -12.49 7.11 10.74
C THR A 99 -13.22 6.50 9.55
N ARG A 100 -12.62 6.52 8.34
CA ARG A 100 -13.36 6.24 7.10
C ARG A 100 -13.15 4.86 6.47
N PHE A 101 -12.13 4.07 6.90
CA PHE A 101 -11.93 2.73 6.33
C PHE A 101 -13.14 1.82 6.49
N SER A 102 -13.90 1.98 7.56
CA SER A 102 -15.09 1.16 7.86
C SER A 102 -16.23 1.35 6.86
N ALA A 103 -16.28 2.52 6.20
CA ALA A 103 -17.30 2.85 5.20
C ALA A 103 -16.94 2.37 3.77
N MET A 104 -15.77 1.78 3.55
CA MET A 104 -15.42 1.20 2.26
C MET A 104 -16.29 -0.02 1.95
N ASP A 105 -16.57 -0.25 0.67
CA ASP A 105 -17.40 -1.38 0.21
C ASP A 105 -16.79 -2.74 0.62
N ASP A 106 -17.65 -3.67 1.07
CA ASP A 106 -17.25 -4.95 1.63
C ASP A 106 -16.87 -6.00 0.56
N ASP A 107 -17.32 -5.83 -0.68
CA ASP A 107 -17.17 -6.81 -1.78
C ASP A 107 -15.91 -6.58 -2.64
N ALA A 108 -14.91 -5.89 -2.09
CA ALA A 108 -13.62 -5.76 -2.75
C ALA A 108 -12.86 -7.10 -2.77
N ASP A 109 -12.09 -7.31 -3.83
CA ASP A 109 -11.19 -8.46 -3.96
C ASP A 109 -9.79 -8.14 -3.44
N VAL A 110 -9.37 -6.88 -3.52
CA VAL A 110 -8.08 -6.38 -3.01
C VAL A 110 -8.29 -5.04 -2.33
N ILE A 111 -7.60 -4.82 -1.24
CA ILE A 111 -7.54 -3.54 -0.53
C ILE A 111 -6.12 -2.97 -0.62
N VAL A 112 -5.99 -1.72 -1.02
CA VAL A 112 -4.72 -1.01 -1.10
C VAL A 112 -4.78 0.22 -0.21
N VAL A 113 -3.79 0.36 0.68
CA VAL A 113 -3.66 1.51 1.59
C VAL A 113 -2.39 2.28 1.25
N PHE A 114 -2.53 3.56 0.98
CA PHE A 114 -1.41 4.43 0.64
C PHE A 114 -1.52 5.77 1.38
N GLY A 115 -0.64 6.03 2.35
CA GLY A 115 -0.69 7.23 3.17
C GLY A 115 0.49 7.39 4.11
N GLY A 116 0.46 8.45 4.94
CA GLY A 116 1.49 8.80 5.93
C GLY A 116 2.30 10.04 5.57
N THR A 117 2.28 10.49 4.31
CA THR A 117 3.00 11.70 3.88
C THR A 117 2.42 12.98 4.54
N ASN A 118 1.12 13.02 4.77
CA ASN A 118 0.44 14.15 5.43
C ASN A 118 0.60 14.14 6.95
N ASP A 119 0.71 12.96 7.56
CA ASP A 119 1.05 12.84 8.99
C ASP A 119 2.42 13.48 9.26
N TYR A 120 3.41 13.24 8.40
CA TYR A 120 4.70 13.93 8.45
C TYR A 120 4.58 15.41 8.11
N GLY A 121 3.87 15.77 7.03
CA GLY A 121 3.90 17.10 6.43
C GLY A 121 3.17 18.17 7.22
N HIS A 122 2.02 17.84 7.80
CA HIS A 122 1.15 18.79 8.52
C HIS A 122 0.18 18.11 9.52
N GLY A 123 0.44 16.86 9.92
CA GLY A 123 -0.32 16.22 10.98
C GLY A 123 0.04 16.78 12.36
N ASP A 124 -0.97 16.95 13.23
CA ASP A 124 -0.80 17.40 14.62
C ASP A 124 -1.00 16.28 15.65
N ALA A 125 -1.37 15.08 15.20
CA ALA A 125 -1.41 13.91 16.07
C ALA A 125 0.00 13.59 16.58
N PRO A 126 0.21 13.35 17.88
CA PRO A 126 1.51 12.96 18.42
C PRO A 126 2.07 11.74 17.68
N PHE A 127 3.39 11.68 17.50
CA PHE A 127 4.03 10.53 16.87
C PHE A 127 3.74 9.22 17.63
N GLY A 128 3.75 9.30 18.96
CA GLY A 128 3.46 8.17 19.84
C GLY A 128 4.57 7.14 19.93
N THR A 129 4.20 5.96 20.45
CA THR A 129 5.08 4.80 20.60
C THR A 129 4.47 3.58 19.90
N PHE A 130 5.29 2.62 19.53
CA PHE A 130 4.82 1.41 18.83
C PHE A 130 3.90 0.52 19.70
N SER A 131 3.80 0.77 21.01
CA SER A 131 2.83 0.12 21.89
C SER A 131 1.43 0.72 21.87
N ASP A 132 1.24 1.91 21.28
CA ASP A 132 -0.06 2.57 21.20
C ASP A 132 -1.01 1.80 20.28
N ARG A 133 -2.32 1.84 20.58
CA ARG A 133 -3.33 1.05 19.86
C ARG A 133 -4.58 1.84 19.51
N THR A 134 -4.56 3.15 19.69
CA THR A 134 -5.69 4.05 19.40
C THR A 134 -5.33 5.06 18.32
N PRO A 135 -6.30 5.66 17.61
CA PRO A 135 -6.01 6.51 16.46
C PRO A 135 -5.47 7.91 16.82
N GLU A 136 -5.28 8.23 18.11
CA GLU A 136 -4.86 9.55 18.61
C GLU A 136 -3.35 9.81 18.49
N THR A 137 -2.53 8.79 18.19
CA THR A 137 -1.11 8.93 17.87
C THR A 137 -0.83 8.26 16.51
N PHE A 138 0.24 8.67 15.81
CA PHE A 138 0.55 8.08 14.51
C PHE A 138 0.84 6.58 14.62
N CYS A 139 1.69 6.17 15.55
CA CYS A 139 1.97 4.75 15.79
C CYS A 139 0.70 3.97 16.13
N GLY A 140 -0.13 4.49 17.02
CA GLY A 140 -1.40 3.85 17.40
C GLY A 140 -2.38 3.77 16.23
N ALA A 141 -2.46 4.81 15.40
CA ALA A 141 -3.33 4.87 14.24
C ALA A 141 -2.96 3.83 13.18
N VAL A 142 -1.67 3.60 12.93
CA VAL A 142 -1.20 2.53 12.03
C VAL A 142 -1.69 1.17 12.52
N HIS A 143 -1.54 0.87 13.81
CA HIS A 143 -2.05 -0.37 14.40
C HIS A 143 -3.58 -0.48 14.32
N TYR A 144 -4.29 0.60 14.68
CA TYR A 144 -5.75 0.65 14.66
C TYR A 144 -6.30 0.40 13.24
N LEU A 145 -5.71 1.06 12.25
CA LEU A 145 -6.09 0.94 10.85
C LEU A 145 -5.85 -0.48 10.31
N PHE A 146 -4.63 -1.01 10.48
CA PHE A 146 -4.28 -2.31 9.92
C PHE A 146 -5.11 -3.44 10.55
N ARG A 147 -5.26 -3.42 11.86
CA ARG A 147 -6.13 -4.36 12.56
C ARG A 147 -7.58 -4.24 12.09
N GLY A 148 -8.12 -3.03 12.00
CA GLY A 148 -9.49 -2.80 11.56
C GLY A 148 -9.75 -3.26 10.12
N LEU A 149 -8.78 -3.06 9.21
CA LEU A 149 -8.86 -3.58 7.84
C LEU A 149 -8.85 -5.11 7.80
N ILE A 150 -8.02 -5.78 8.61
CA ILE A 150 -8.00 -7.24 8.69
C ILE A 150 -9.33 -7.76 9.24
N GLU A 151 -9.88 -7.13 10.28
CA GLU A 151 -11.17 -7.50 10.85
C GLU A 151 -12.31 -7.32 9.83
N LYS A 152 -12.25 -6.26 8.99
CA LYS A 152 -13.24 -6.00 7.94
C LYS A 152 -13.09 -6.92 6.73
N TYR A 153 -11.87 -7.24 6.33
CA TYR A 153 -11.55 -8.04 5.13
C TYR A 153 -10.68 -9.26 5.46
N PRO A 154 -11.16 -10.20 6.29
CA PRO A 154 -10.30 -11.25 6.87
C PRO A 154 -9.76 -12.27 5.87
N THR A 155 -10.28 -12.31 4.66
CA THR A 155 -9.88 -13.27 3.61
C THR A 155 -9.36 -12.60 2.34
N LYS A 156 -9.22 -11.27 2.35
CA LYS A 156 -8.81 -10.51 1.17
C LYS A 156 -7.37 -10.02 1.33
N PRO A 157 -6.59 -9.96 0.26
CA PRO A 157 -5.30 -9.30 0.27
C PRO A 157 -5.44 -7.81 0.66
N ILE A 158 -4.67 -7.40 1.67
CA ILE A 158 -4.54 -6.01 2.07
C ILE A 158 -3.10 -5.61 1.83
N VAL A 159 -2.87 -4.69 0.91
CA VAL A 159 -1.54 -4.22 0.52
C VAL A 159 -1.29 -2.83 1.07
N VAL A 160 -0.17 -2.65 1.73
CA VAL A 160 0.29 -1.37 2.23
C VAL A 160 1.32 -0.79 1.26
N ILE A 161 1.12 0.46 0.82
CA ILE A 161 2.12 1.21 0.05
C ILE A 161 2.76 2.25 0.98
N THR A 162 4.09 2.24 1.06
CA THR A 162 4.81 3.27 1.83
C THR A 162 4.76 4.62 1.12
N PRO A 163 4.79 5.76 1.86
CA PRO A 163 4.95 7.07 1.25
C PRO A 163 6.09 7.12 0.22
N LEU A 164 5.93 7.95 -0.81
CA LEU A 164 7.00 8.29 -1.74
C LEU A 164 7.98 9.26 -1.08
N HIS A 165 9.21 9.32 -1.59
CA HIS A 165 10.06 10.48 -1.33
C HIS A 165 9.37 11.77 -1.79
N ARG A 166 9.53 12.83 -1.01
CA ARG A 166 9.06 14.18 -1.32
C ARG A 166 10.19 15.19 -1.08
N GLU A 167 10.04 16.38 -1.61
CA GLU A 167 11.02 17.44 -1.37
C GLU A 167 11.17 17.71 0.14
N ASN A 168 12.41 17.79 0.62
CA ASN A 168 12.78 18.03 2.02
C ASN A 168 12.33 16.93 3.01
N ASP A 169 12.11 15.70 2.58
CA ASP A 169 11.64 14.61 3.44
C ASP A 169 12.65 14.15 4.52
N THR A 170 13.90 14.54 4.39
CA THR A 170 14.96 14.34 5.39
C THR A 170 15.00 15.43 6.47
N VAL A 171 14.22 16.49 6.31
CA VAL A 171 14.12 17.57 7.30
C VAL A 171 13.14 17.14 8.41
N PRO A 172 13.56 17.13 9.68
CA PRO A 172 12.63 16.83 10.76
C PRO A 172 11.46 17.83 10.81
N ASN A 173 10.22 17.34 10.95
CA ASN A 173 9.08 18.21 11.09
C ASN A 173 9.12 19.02 12.41
N ALA A 174 8.51 20.19 12.41
CA ALA A 174 8.60 21.13 13.54
C ALA A 174 7.89 20.61 14.81
N LEU A 175 6.83 19.81 14.68
CA LEU A 175 6.03 19.37 15.83
C LEU A 175 6.67 18.20 16.57
N HIS A 176 7.26 17.25 15.84
CA HIS A 176 7.68 15.98 16.44
C HIS A 176 9.17 15.70 16.30
N GLY A 177 9.90 16.55 15.53
CA GLY A 177 11.32 16.35 15.24
C GLY A 177 11.59 15.05 14.46
N LYS A 178 10.62 14.61 13.64
CA LYS A 178 10.65 13.36 12.88
C LYS A 178 10.78 13.64 11.38
N THR A 179 11.57 12.82 10.67
CA THR A 179 11.67 12.81 9.21
C THR A 179 10.55 11.97 8.60
N LEU A 180 10.30 12.07 7.31
CA LEU A 180 9.36 11.18 6.62
C LEU A 180 9.74 9.71 6.79
N LYS A 181 11.05 9.42 6.82
CA LYS A 181 11.53 8.07 7.05
C LYS A 181 11.07 7.49 8.38
N ASP A 182 11.01 8.26 9.45
CA ASP A 182 10.51 7.77 10.75
C ASP A 182 9.05 7.30 10.63
N TYR A 183 8.21 8.02 9.88
CA TYR A 183 6.82 7.60 9.61
C TYR A 183 6.75 6.35 8.74
N VAL A 184 7.58 6.27 7.72
CA VAL A 184 7.69 5.08 6.85
C VAL A 184 8.09 3.84 7.65
N ASP A 185 9.05 3.98 8.57
CA ASP A 185 9.53 2.85 9.38
C ASP A 185 8.41 2.31 10.30
N VAL A 186 7.57 3.18 10.89
CA VAL A 186 6.39 2.76 11.67
C VAL A 186 5.38 2.00 10.79
N ILE A 187 5.15 2.46 9.55
CA ILE A 187 4.24 1.77 8.60
C ILE A 187 4.79 0.38 8.27
N ARG A 188 6.10 0.25 8.00
CA ARG A 188 6.76 -1.04 7.72
C ARG A 188 6.65 -1.99 8.89
N GLU A 189 7.02 -1.53 10.09
CA GLU A 189 6.98 -2.33 11.32
C GLU A 189 5.55 -2.76 11.65
N GLY A 190 4.59 -1.86 11.49
CA GLY A 190 3.17 -2.18 11.64
C GLY A 190 2.70 -3.25 10.63
N ALA A 191 3.05 -3.10 9.36
CA ALA A 191 2.70 -4.08 8.34
C ALA A 191 3.35 -5.45 8.60
N GLU A 192 4.62 -5.49 9.00
CA GLU A 192 5.32 -6.71 9.40
C GLU A 192 4.61 -7.41 10.57
N MET A 193 4.25 -6.65 11.61
CA MET A 193 3.55 -7.19 12.80
C MET A 193 2.23 -7.88 12.43
N TYR A 194 1.51 -7.36 11.44
CA TYR A 194 0.23 -7.91 10.98
C TYR A 194 0.36 -8.82 9.74
N SER A 195 1.59 -9.14 9.31
CA SER A 195 1.86 -9.95 8.11
C SER A 195 1.21 -9.40 6.84
N LEU A 196 1.13 -8.07 6.71
CA LEU A 196 0.60 -7.41 5.53
C LEU A 196 1.72 -7.22 4.49
N PRO A 197 1.49 -7.57 3.22
CA PRO A 197 2.45 -7.30 2.14
C PRO A 197 2.65 -5.78 1.94
N VAL A 198 3.91 -5.37 1.75
CA VAL A 198 4.30 -3.97 1.59
C VAL A 198 4.91 -3.74 0.21
N LEU A 199 4.24 -2.90 -0.59
CA LEU A 199 4.88 -2.28 -1.75
C LEU A 199 5.69 -1.07 -1.26
N ASP A 200 6.97 -1.28 -1.05
CA ASP A 200 7.87 -0.25 -0.51
C ASP A 200 8.31 0.73 -1.60
N LEU A 201 7.50 1.74 -1.85
CA LEU A 201 7.81 2.80 -2.81
C LEU A 201 8.79 3.83 -2.25
N PHE A 202 8.90 4.00 -0.94
CA PHE A 202 9.96 4.83 -0.36
C PHE A 202 11.35 4.34 -0.77
N ALA A 203 11.58 3.03 -0.66
CA ALA A 203 12.87 2.45 -1.04
C ALA A 203 13.03 2.22 -2.55
N SER A 204 11.95 2.02 -3.30
CA SER A 204 12.04 1.45 -4.65
C SER A 204 11.33 2.23 -5.76
N PHE A 205 10.72 3.37 -5.48
CA PHE A 205 10.02 4.16 -6.51
C PHE A 205 10.99 4.65 -7.60
N GLY A 206 12.22 5.00 -7.22
CA GLY A 206 13.28 5.46 -8.14
C GLY A 206 13.05 6.89 -8.62
N VAL A 207 12.41 7.72 -7.77
CA VAL A 207 12.27 9.17 -7.95
C VAL A 207 12.66 9.85 -6.64
N CYS A 208 13.58 10.79 -6.71
CA CYS A 208 14.01 11.64 -5.61
C CYS A 208 13.71 13.10 -5.98
N PRO A 209 12.68 13.72 -5.38
CA PRO A 209 12.28 15.09 -5.72
C PRO A 209 13.29 16.17 -5.39
N ASP A 210 14.27 15.89 -4.52
CA ASP A 210 15.39 16.80 -4.26
C ASP A 210 16.37 16.90 -5.44
N ILE A 211 16.23 15.99 -6.44
CA ILE A 211 16.98 16.06 -7.70
C ILE A 211 16.12 16.80 -8.73
N PRO A 212 16.50 18.04 -9.16
CA PRO A 212 15.66 18.91 -10.01
C PRO A 212 15.16 18.23 -11.29
N ALA A 213 15.99 17.41 -11.94
CA ALA A 213 15.60 16.70 -13.16
C ALA A 213 14.50 15.65 -12.91
N GLN A 214 14.56 14.93 -11.78
CA GLN A 214 13.53 13.95 -11.42
C GLN A 214 12.26 14.64 -10.90
N LYS A 215 12.39 15.72 -10.13
CA LYS A 215 11.28 16.58 -9.72
C LYS A 215 10.49 17.04 -10.95
N ALA A 216 11.16 17.65 -11.91
CA ALA A 216 10.53 18.16 -13.13
C ALA A 216 9.84 17.04 -13.95
N ALA A 217 10.43 15.85 -14.01
CA ALA A 217 9.93 14.76 -14.82
C ALA A 217 8.72 14.03 -14.18
N TYR A 218 8.66 13.94 -12.84
CA TYR A 218 7.71 13.02 -12.17
C TYR A 218 6.83 13.66 -11.10
N CYS A 219 7.24 14.73 -10.44
CA CYS A 219 6.52 15.40 -9.35
C CYS A 219 6.87 16.89 -9.27
N PRO A 220 6.38 17.73 -10.20
CA PRO A 220 6.82 19.11 -10.37
C PRO A 220 6.68 20.01 -9.13
N ASP A 221 5.72 19.74 -8.26
CA ASP A 221 5.52 20.43 -6.99
C ASP A 221 6.37 19.87 -5.83
N GLY A 222 7.13 18.80 -6.09
CA GLY A 222 7.97 18.13 -5.08
C GLY A 222 7.22 17.14 -4.18
N LEU A 223 5.92 16.90 -4.41
CA LEU A 223 5.08 16.01 -3.60
C LEU A 223 4.19 15.10 -4.46
N HIS A 224 3.39 15.68 -5.36
CA HIS A 224 2.37 14.96 -6.11
C HIS A 224 2.92 14.46 -7.44
N PRO A 225 2.85 13.14 -7.70
CA PRO A 225 3.26 12.58 -8.99
C PRO A 225 2.37 13.10 -10.12
N ASN A 226 2.99 13.55 -11.21
CA ASN A 226 2.30 13.86 -12.46
C ASN A 226 1.88 12.57 -13.19
N ASP A 227 1.37 12.65 -14.42
CA ASP A 227 0.92 11.48 -15.21
C ASP A 227 2.00 10.42 -15.34
N ALA A 228 3.25 10.81 -15.59
CA ALA A 228 4.38 9.89 -15.71
C ALA A 228 4.71 9.21 -14.37
N GLY A 229 4.64 9.96 -13.27
CA GLY A 229 4.79 9.42 -11.92
C GLY A 229 3.67 8.45 -11.54
N ASN A 230 2.42 8.81 -11.86
CA ASN A 230 1.25 7.93 -11.62
C ASN A 230 1.33 6.64 -12.43
N ARG A 231 1.73 6.67 -13.72
CA ARG A 231 1.95 5.47 -14.51
C ARG A 231 3.01 4.56 -13.88
N LYS A 232 4.10 5.13 -13.41
CA LYS A 232 5.16 4.38 -12.71
C LYS A 232 4.66 3.71 -11.42
N ILE A 233 3.78 4.37 -10.65
CA ILE A 233 3.12 3.76 -9.48
C ILE A 233 2.26 2.58 -9.93
N ALA A 234 1.40 2.78 -10.94
CA ALA A 234 0.50 1.75 -11.43
C ALA A 234 1.23 0.49 -11.92
N GLU A 235 2.32 0.65 -12.67
CA GLU A 235 3.14 -0.46 -13.18
C GLU A 235 3.79 -1.25 -12.04
N LYS A 236 4.34 -0.56 -11.03
CA LYS A 236 4.91 -1.22 -9.85
C LYS A 236 3.85 -1.93 -9.01
N LEU A 237 2.69 -1.29 -8.82
CA LEU A 237 1.58 -1.90 -8.09
C LEU A 237 1.03 -3.14 -8.81
N LYS A 238 0.84 -3.07 -10.14
CA LYS A 238 0.45 -4.23 -10.94
C LYS A 238 1.40 -5.40 -10.72
N THR A 239 2.69 -5.18 -10.95
CA THR A 239 3.71 -6.24 -10.80
C THR A 239 3.73 -6.82 -9.39
N PHE A 240 3.56 -5.96 -8.37
CA PHE A 240 3.52 -6.39 -6.97
C PHE A 240 2.29 -7.24 -6.65
N LEU A 241 1.10 -6.79 -7.08
CA LEU A 241 -0.14 -7.54 -6.86
C LEU A 241 -0.16 -8.88 -7.59
N GLU A 242 0.34 -8.92 -8.83
CA GLU A 242 0.46 -10.18 -9.58
C GLU A 242 1.42 -11.19 -8.94
N ALA A 243 2.35 -10.74 -8.10
CA ALA A 243 3.33 -11.58 -7.41
C ALA A 243 2.86 -12.08 -6.03
N LEU A 244 1.67 -11.67 -5.56
CA LEU A 244 1.07 -12.16 -4.30
C LEU A 244 0.40 -13.50 -4.50
#